data_a8f0853cf5030c31b64a8eaefc0bc96d
#
_entry.id   a8f0853cf5030c31b64a8eaefc0bc96d
#
_cell.length_a   1.000
_cell.length_b   1.000
_cell.length_c   1.000
_cell.angle_alpha   90.00
_cell.angle_beta   90.00
_cell.angle_gamma   90.00
#
_symmetry.space_group_name_H-M   'P 1'
#
loop_
_entity.id
_entity.type
_entity.pdbx_description
1 polymer ?
#
loop_
_entity_poly.entity_id
_entity_poly.type
_entity_poly.pdbx_seq_one_letter_code
_entity_poly.pdbx_strand_id
1 'polypeptide(L)'
;MLNQSTFTLVNPQNGNLAFKLFTFADNGFFDHLQRNNYFSLIWVTNGGGKLKADFAEYDFGENSLFAFAPYQPYMITTDKPLKGTAIYFHPEFFCIHKHDKEVACNGVLYNNVYQPPYVNVDENSAATLQMLCNQISIEMQNPAMAQYELLVSYLKIFLITASRLKTQQQPLAAEEVKDNKEPFILQKLKDAIEENFKTKHSPNEYAEMLYISLKALAKITKSHFNKTISNLINERVV
;
A
#
# COMPACT_ATOMS: atom_id res chain seq x y z
N MET A 1 -25.93 -2.07 15.56
CA MET A 1 -25.31 -2.78 14.41
C MET A 1 -24.62 -1.70 13.59
N LEU A 2 -23.29 -1.73 13.45
CA LEU A 2 -22.59 -0.85 12.53
C LEU A 2 -22.97 -1.32 11.12
N ASN A 3 -23.67 -0.49 10.36
CA ASN A 3 -23.94 -0.76 8.96
C ASN A 3 -22.58 -0.88 8.25
N GLN A 4 -22.25 -2.05 7.77
CA GLN A 4 -21.10 -2.22 6.86
C GLN A 4 -21.44 -1.44 5.59
N SER A 5 -20.74 -0.32 5.38
CA SER A 5 -20.90 0.48 4.18
C SER A 5 -19.77 0.15 3.20
N THR A 6 -20.13 -0.02 1.95
CA THR A 6 -19.17 -0.25 0.87
C THR A 6 -19.51 0.67 -0.28
N PHE A 7 -18.52 1.49 -0.68
CA PHE A 7 -18.62 2.40 -1.82
C PHE A 7 -17.52 2.03 -2.82
N THR A 8 -17.90 1.84 -4.07
CA THR A 8 -16.99 1.39 -5.12
C THR A 8 -17.13 2.27 -6.34
N LEU A 9 -16.01 2.80 -6.83
CA LEU A 9 -15.87 3.47 -8.10
C LEU A 9 -15.12 2.55 -9.07
N VAL A 10 -15.68 2.35 -10.23
CA VAL A 10 -15.12 1.49 -11.27
C VAL A 10 -14.64 2.37 -12.43
N ASN A 11 -13.49 2.04 -13.00
CA ASN A 11 -13.00 2.71 -14.20
C ASN A 11 -13.93 2.36 -15.39
N PRO A 12 -14.60 3.35 -16.00
CA PRO A 12 -15.57 3.07 -17.07
C PRO A 12 -14.95 2.53 -18.36
N GLN A 13 -13.63 2.69 -18.53
CA GLN A 13 -12.93 2.27 -19.74
C GLN A 13 -12.58 0.77 -19.73
N ASN A 14 -12.24 0.21 -18.58
CA ASN A 14 -11.75 -1.16 -18.47
C ASN A 14 -12.51 -2.03 -17.43
N GLY A 15 -13.46 -1.46 -16.69
CA GLY A 15 -14.24 -2.17 -15.69
C GLY A 15 -13.49 -2.51 -14.39
N ASN A 16 -12.23 -2.09 -14.26
CA ASN A 16 -11.43 -2.38 -13.08
C ASN A 16 -11.82 -1.48 -11.90
N LEU A 17 -11.50 -1.94 -10.69
CA LEU A 17 -11.59 -1.12 -9.50
C LEU A 17 -10.74 0.15 -9.67
N ALA A 18 -11.36 1.32 -9.54
CA ALA A 18 -10.66 2.60 -9.50
C ALA A 18 -10.41 3.03 -8.05
N PHE A 19 -11.47 3.08 -7.25
CA PHE A 19 -11.42 3.48 -5.85
C PHE A 19 -12.50 2.72 -5.05
N LYS A 20 -12.19 2.34 -3.80
CA LYS A 20 -13.15 1.69 -2.90
C LYS A 20 -12.89 2.15 -1.47
N LEU A 21 -13.98 2.53 -0.80
CA LEU A 21 -14.02 2.74 0.65
C LEU A 21 -15.01 1.76 1.25
N PHE A 22 -14.61 1.03 2.29
CA PHE A 22 -15.53 0.17 3.03
C PHE A 22 -15.19 0.07 4.51
N THR A 23 -16.22 -0.16 5.33
CA THR A 23 -16.07 -0.47 6.74
C THR A 23 -16.17 -1.97 6.96
N PHE A 24 -15.43 -2.49 7.90
CA PHE A 24 -15.47 -3.90 8.31
C PHE A 24 -15.67 -4.02 9.83
N ALA A 25 -16.33 -5.10 10.23
CA ALA A 25 -16.59 -5.43 11.63
C ALA A 25 -16.30 -6.89 11.96
N ASP A 26 -15.54 -7.54 11.10
CA ASP A 26 -15.03 -8.91 11.23
C ASP A 26 -13.66 -9.03 10.54
N ASN A 27 -13.04 -10.19 10.61
CA ASN A 27 -11.74 -10.48 10.01
C ASN A 27 -11.81 -11.24 8.67
N GLY A 28 -13.00 -11.62 8.20
CA GLY A 28 -13.17 -12.45 7.00
C GLY A 28 -12.66 -11.82 5.70
N PHE A 29 -12.48 -10.49 5.69
CA PHE A 29 -11.87 -9.80 4.56
C PHE A 29 -10.35 -10.01 4.45
N PHE A 30 -9.66 -10.36 5.52
CA PHE A 30 -8.20 -10.32 5.62
C PHE A 30 -7.56 -11.60 6.15
N ASP A 31 -8.35 -12.62 6.52
CA ASP A 31 -7.94 -13.88 7.13
C ASP A 31 -7.25 -14.86 6.16
N HIS A 32 -7.16 -14.49 4.90
CA HIS A 32 -6.49 -15.25 3.84
C HIS A 32 -5.48 -14.36 3.10
N LEU A 33 -4.57 -14.97 2.37
CA LEU A 33 -3.51 -14.27 1.66
C LEU A 33 -4.11 -13.32 0.60
N GLN A 34 -3.89 -12.03 0.81
CA GLN A 34 -4.26 -10.97 -0.13
C GLN A 34 -3.08 -10.67 -1.06
N ARG A 35 -3.36 -10.50 -2.34
CA ARG A 35 -2.41 -10.04 -3.35
C ARG A 35 -3.17 -9.28 -4.44
N ASN A 36 -3.27 -8.00 -4.29
CA ASN A 36 -4.17 -7.16 -5.06
C ASN A 36 -3.38 -6.23 -6.01
N ASN A 37 -3.96 -5.85 -7.14
CA ASN A 37 -3.37 -4.93 -8.11
C ASN A 37 -3.60 -3.44 -7.79
N TYR A 38 -3.99 -3.13 -6.58
CA TYR A 38 -4.26 -1.78 -6.09
C TYR A 38 -3.53 -1.50 -4.77
N PHE A 39 -3.35 -0.22 -4.45
CA PHE A 39 -2.88 0.22 -3.13
C PHE A 39 -3.96 -0.01 -2.09
N SER A 40 -3.56 -0.45 -0.91
CA SER A 40 -4.46 -0.70 0.22
C SER A 40 -4.04 0.13 1.43
N LEU A 41 -5.00 0.84 2.02
CA LEU A 41 -4.90 1.48 3.32
C LEU A 41 -5.95 0.82 4.21
N ILE A 42 -5.54 0.18 5.29
CA ILE A 42 -6.44 -0.55 6.19
C ILE A 42 -6.24 0.01 7.60
N TRP A 43 -7.21 0.74 8.08
CA TRP A 43 -7.19 1.32 9.42
C TRP A 43 -8.06 0.49 10.36
N VAL A 44 -7.41 -0.27 11.25
CA VAL A 44 -8.04 -1.01 12.34
C VAL A 44 -8.26 -0.04 13.49
N THR A 45 -9.51 0.31 13.76
CA THR A 45 -9.88 1.22 14.85
C THR A 45 -10.09 0.50 16.17
N ASN A 46 -10.44 -0.78 16.14
CA ASN A 46 -10.64 -1.61 17.32
C ASN A 46 -10.25 -3.07 17.04
N GLY A 47 -9.62 -3.69 18.02
CA GLY A 47 -9.09 -5.05 17.95
C GLY A 47 -7.59 -5.09 17.72
N GLY A 48 -7.05 -6.28 17.57
CA GLY A 48 -5.64 -6.53 17.37
C GLY A 48 -5.39 -7.96 16.90
N GLY A 49 -4.16 -8.26 16.56
CA GLY A 49 -3.79 -9.57 16.05
C GLY A 49 -2.39 -9.60 15.47
N LYS A 50 -2.18 -10.48 14.51
CA LYS A 50 -0.92 -10.64 13.79
C LYS A 50 -1.10 -10.30 12.33
N LEU A 51 -0.19 -9.49 11.82
CA LEU A 51 -0.05 -9.19 10.40
C LEU A 51 1.10 -10.01 9.83
N LYS A 52 0.84 -10.81 8.82
CA LYS A 52 1.88 -11.34 7.93
C LYS A 52 1.95 -10.46 6.70
N ALA A 53 3.12 -9.89 6.44
CA ALA A 53 3.37 -9.10 5.24
C ALA A 53 4.74 -9.45 4.66
N ASP A 54 4.79 -9.72 3.38
CA ASP A 54 5.98 -10.26 2.71
C ASP A 54 6.51 -11.51 3.43
N PHE A 55 7.65 -11.41 4.12
CA PHE A 55 8.29 -12.54 4.84
C PHE A 55 8.34 -12.36 6.36
N ALA A 56 7.66 -11.33 6.87
CA ALA A 56 7.68 -11.00 8.28
C ALA A 56 6.30 -11.08 8.91
N GLU A 57 6.28 -11.28 10.22
CA GLU A 57 5.09 -11.27 11.05
C GLU A 57 5.23 -10.18 12.10
N TYR A 58 4.16 -9.42 12.32
CA TYR A 58 4.11 -8.29 13.24
C TYR A 58 2.87 -8.39 14.12
N ASP A 59 3.02 -8.14 15.39
CA ASP A 59 1.88 -7.92 16.29
C ASP A 59 1.36 -6.50 16.14
N PHE A 60 0.04 -6.33 16.13
CA PHE A 60 -0.60 -5.03 16.07
C PHE A 60 -1.78 -4.92 17.03
N GLY A 61 -2.12 -3.70 17.41
CA GLY A 61 -3.24 -3.38 18.28
C GLY A 61 -4.24 -2.42 17.64
N GLU A 62 -5.05 -1.81 18.51
CA GLU A 62 -6.01 -0.78 18.11
C GLU A 62 -5.31 0.43 17.47
N ASN A 63 -6.07 1.14 16.63
CA ASN A 63 -5.58 2.30 15.91
C ASN A 63 -4.33 2.05 15.03
N SER A 64 -4.20 0.84 14.48
CA SER A 64 -3.15 0.52 13.52
C SER A 64 -3.60 0.80 12.10
N LEU A 65 -2.83 1.59 11.37
CA LEU A 65 -3.06 1.87 9.94
C LEU A 65 -1.99 1.15 9.12
N PHE A 66 -2.42 0.18 8.32
CA PHE A 66 -1.59 -0.56 7.38
C PHE A 66 -1.59 0.09 6.01
N ALA A 67 -0.45 0.02 5.32
CA ALA A 67 -0.31 0.46 3.94
C ALA A 67 0.42 -0.61 3.12
N PHE A 68 -0.24 -1.11 2.07
CA PHE A 68 0.31 -2.12 1.17
C PHE A 68 0.32 -1.61 -0.26
N ALA A 69 1.46 -1.81 -0.93
CA ALA A 69 1.61 -1.54 -2.36
C ALA A 69 0.87 -2.60 -3.20
N PRO A 70 0.57 -2.32 -4.48
CA PRO A 70 0.08 -3.33 -5.40
C PRO A 70 0.96 -4.59 -5.38
N TYR A 71 0.31 -5.75 -5.40
CA TYR A 71 0.91 -7.09 -5.38
C TYR A 71 1.71 -7.46 -4.13
N GLN A 72 1.81 -6.59 -3.13
CA GLN A 72 2.42 -6.92 -1.85
C GLN A 72 1.53 -7.95 -1.13
N PRO A 73 2.05 -9.15 -0.79
CA PRO A 73 1.27 -10.15 -0.10
C PRO A 73 1.09 -9.79 1.37
N TYR A 74 -0.14 -9.89 1.87
CA TYR A 74 -0.44 -9.72 3.30
C TYR A 74 -1.61 -10.59 3.75
N MET A 75 -1.66 -10.88 5.05
CA MET A 75 -2.74 -11.59 5.72
C MET A 75 -2.83 -11.12 7.15
N ILE A 76 -4.04 -10.94 7.65
CA ILE A 76 -4.29 -10.55 9.05
C ILE A 76 -4.98 -11.71 9.77
N THR A 77 -4.38 -12.18 10.85
CA THR A 77 -4.94 -13.24 11.71
C THR A 77 -5.25 -12.66 13.08
N THR A 78 -6.42 -13.01 13.63
CA THR A 78 -6.89 -12.53 14.92
C THR A 78 -7.90 -13.52 15.51
N ASP A 79 -7.93 -13.59 16.84
CA ASP A 79 -8.90 -14.39 17.58
C ASP A 79 -10.18 -13.61 17.93
N LYS A 80 -10.20 -12.29 17.62
CA LYS A 80 -11.32 -11.39 17.93
C LYS A 80 -11.73 -10.61 16.69
N PRO A 81 -13.01 -10.24 16.57
CA PRO A 81 -13.46 -9.41 15.46
C PRO A 81 -12.69 -8.09 15.39
N LEU A 82 -12.25 -7.73 14.19
CA LEU A 82 -11.64 -6.44 13.91
C LEU A 82 -12.71 -5.44 13.46
N LYS A 83 -12.53 -4.18 13.82
CA LYS A 83 -13.35 -3.08 13.27
C LYS A 83 -12.45 -2.03 12.66
N GLY A 84 -12.90 -1.49 11.55
CA GLY A 84 -12.12 -0.45 10.89
C GLY A 84 -12.68 -0.02 9.54
N THR A 85 -11.85 0.72 8.83
CA THR A 85 -12.14 1.24 7.49
C THR A 85 -10.97 0.90 6.57
N ALA A 86 -11.29 0.51 5.34
CA ALA A 86 -10.29 0.28 4.32
C ALA A 86 -10.55 1.16 3.09
N ILE A 87 -9.47 1.68 2.53
CA ILE A 87 -9.44 2.42 1.26
C ILE A 87 -8.55 1.64 0.29
N TYR A 88 -9.10 1.31 -0.87
CA TYR A 88 -8.38 0.73 -1.99
C TYR A 88 -8.40 1.68 -3.17
N PHE A 89 -7.27 1.88 -3.83
CA PHE A 89 -7.20 2.70 -5.03
C PHE A 89 -6.20 2.14 -6.04
N HIS A 90 -6.61 2.14 -7.29
CA HIS A 90 -5.77 1.66 -8.39
C HIS A 90 -4.74 2.72 -8.79
N PRO A 91 -3.53 2.33 -9.27
CA PRO A 91 -2.53 3.27 -9.78
C PRO A 91 -3.05 4.20 -10.90
N GLU A 92 -4.01 3.74 -11.71
CA GLU A 92 -4.67 4.57 -12.73
C GLU A 92 -5.59 5.65 -12.13
N PHE A 93 -6.18 5.40 -10.95
CA PHE A 93 -6.96 6.40 -10.23
C PHE A 93 -6.06 7.46 -9.61
N PHE A 94 -5.02 7.05 -8.90
CA PHE A 94 -4.05 7.95 -8.30
C PHE A 94 -2.65 7.32 -8.34
N CYS A 95 -1.79 7.85 -9.23
CA CYS A 95 -0.43 7.37 -9.37
C CYS A 95 0.49 8.02 -8.33
N ILE A 96 0.83 7.29 -7.28
CA ILE A 96 1.71 7.76 -6.21
C ILE A 96 3.07 8.22 -6.77
N HIS A 97 3.64 7.52 -7.75
CA HIS A 97 4.93 7.88 -8.35
C HIS A 97 4.92 9.24 -9.04
N LYS A 98 3.81 9.59 -9.73
CA LYS A 98 3.65 10.91 -10.39
C LYS A 98 3.48 12.04 -9.37
N HIS A 99 2.90 11.73 -8.23
CA HIS A 99 2.58 12.68 -7.16
C HIS A 99 3.51 12.55 -5.94
N ASP A 100 4.64 11.87 -6.06
CA ASP A 100 5.55 11.59 -4.95
C ASP A 100 6.00 12.86 -4.21
N LYS A 101 6.29 13.92 -4.96
CA LYS A 101 6.66 15.23 -4.38
C LYS A 101 5.52 15.90 -3.61
N GLU A 102 4.26 15.57 -3.93
CA GLU A 102 3.09 16.17 -3.29
C GLU A 102 2.68 15.41 -2.03
N VAL A 103 2.75 14.09 -2.06
CA VAL A 103 2.26 13.23 -0.96
C VAL A 103 3.36 12.57 -0.16
N ALA A 104 4.62 12.59 -0.64
CA ALA A 104 5.81 12.05 0.02
C ALA A 104 5.65 10.62 0.58
N CYS A 105 4.72 9.83 0.03
CA CYS A 105 4.35 8.55 0.60
C CYS A 105 5.02 7.34 -0.08
N ASN A 106 5.57 7.52 -1.28
CA ASN A 106 6.19 6.41 -2.02
C ASN A 106 7.39 5.82 -1.26
N GLY A 107 8.28 6.68 -0.78
CA GLY A 107 9.46 6.26 -0.03
C GLY A 107 9.23 6.03 1.46
N VAL A 108 8.11 6.46 2.03
CA VAL A 108 7.83 6.38 3.46
C VAL A 108 6.73 5.37 3.75
N LEU A 109 5.53 5.57 3.19
CA LEU A 109 4.35 4.81 3.57
C LEU A 109 4.35 3.40 2.96
N TYR A 110 4.77 3.27 1.69
CA TYR A 110 4.75 2.00 0.94
C TYR A 110 6.12 1.32 0.79
N ASN A 111 7.19 1.97 1.24
CA ASN A 111 8.51 1.35 1.27
C ASN A 111 8.74 0.68 2.64
N ASN A 112 8.27 -0.55 2.76
CA ASN A 112 8.29 -1.30 4.01
C ASN A 112 9.39 -2.37 4.07
N VAL A 113 10.48 -2.19 3.32
CA VAL A 113 11.54 -3.22 3.18
C VAL A 113 12.22 -3.52 4.51
N TYR A 114 12.34 -2.52 5.40
CA TYR A 114 13.01 -2.65 6.70
C TYR A 114 12.12 -2.30 7.90
N GLN A 115 10.90 -1.86 7.65
CA GLN A 115 10.04 -1.30 8.69
C GLN A 115 8.66 -1.98 8.65
N PRO A 116 7.97 -2.07 9.78
CA PRO A 116 6.61 -2.58 9.79
C PRO A 116 5.72 -1.81 8.79
N PRO A 117 4.85 -2.50 8.01
CA PRO A 117 3.99 -1.85 7.03
C PRO A 117 2.78 -1.17 7.68
N TYR A 118 2.94 -0.68 8.90
CA TYR A 118 1.89 0.00 9.64
C TYR A 118 2.43 1.14 10.51
N VAL A 119 1.53 2.00 10.93
CA VAL A 119 1.73 3.06 11.91
C VAL A 119 0.61 3.05 12.94
N ASN A 120 0.91 3.47 14.16
CA ASN A 120 -0.10 3.72 15.19
C ASN A 120 -0.71 5.12 14.98
N VAL A 121 -2.03 5.19 14.97
CA VAL A 121 -2.75 6.44 14.76
C VAL A 121 -3.10 7.03 16.13
N ASP A 122 -2.57 8.23 16.42
CA ASP A 122 -2.93 8.96 17.64
C ASP A 122 -4.35 9.56 17.56
N GLU A 123 -4.90 10.00 18.69
CA GLU A 123 -6.29 10.49 18.79
C GLU A 123 -6.57 11.67 17.84
N ASN A 124 -5.65 12.62 17.70
CA ASN A 124 -5.81 13.79 16.84
C ASN A 124 -5.83 13.39 15.36
N SER A 125 -4.91 12.50 14.98
CA SER A 125 -4.84 11.95 13.62
C SER A 125 -6.04 11.05 13.32
N ALA A 126 -6.52 10.29 14.31
CA ALA A 126 -7.72 9.46 14.18
C ALA A 126 -8.96 10.32 13.85
N ALA A 127 -9.15 11.45 14.54
CA ALA A 127 -10.24 12.37 14.23
C ALA A 127 -10.15 12.91 12.79
N THR A 128 -8.95 13.28 12.35
CA THR A 128 -8.71 13.75 10.97
C THR A 128 -9.00 12.66 9.94
N LEU A 129 -8.47 11.46 10.14
CA LEU A 129 -8.68 10.32 9.21
C LEU A 129 -10.15 9.92 9.15
N GLN A 130 -10.86 9.93 10.29
CA GLN A 130 -12.30 9.63 10.34
C GLN A 130 -13.10 10.69 9.59
N MET A 131 -12.77 11.96 9.74
CA MET A 131 -13.41 13.05 9.00
C MET A 131 -13.22 12.85 7.48
N LEU A 132 -12.02 12.51 7.04
CA LEU A 132 -11.72 12.26 5.63
C LEU A 132 -12.51 11.06 5.09
N CYS A 133 -12.58 9.94 5.84
CA CYS A 133 -13.38 8.78 5.46
C CYS A 133 -14.87 9.15 5.32
N ASN A 134 -15.39 9.98 6.22
CA ASN A 134 -16.76 10.45 6.15
C ASN A 134 -17.01 11.34 4.92
N GLN A 135 -16.09 12.27 4.60
CA GLN A 135 -16.20 13.12 3.42
C GLN A 135 -16.13 12.30 2.11
N ILE A 136 -15.21 11.34 2.03
CA ILE A 136 -15.14 10.40 0.89
C ILE A 136 -16.46 9.63 0.74
N SER A 137 -17.02 9.13 1.86
CA SER A 137 -18.29 8.40 1.87
C SER A 137 -19.45 9.25 1.35
N ILE A 138 -19.56 10.50 1.81
CA ILE A 138 -20.61 11.46 1.38
C ILE A 138 -20.47 11.72 -0.12
N GLU A 139 -19.27 11.99 -0.61
CA GLU A 139 -19.00 12.29 -2.01
C GLU A 139 -19.33 11.07 -2.91
N MET A 140 -19.01 9.86 -2.46
CA MET A 140 -19.33 8.65 -3.21
C MET A 140 -20.83 8.30 -3.22
N GLN A 141 -21.60 8.75 -2.21
CA GLN A 141 -23.05 8.58 -2.18
C GLN A 141 -23.79 9.57 -3.08
N ASN A 142 -23.25 10.78 -3.21
CA ASN A 142 -23.90 11.89 -3.92
C ASN A 142 -22.95 12.44 -5.00
N PRO A 143 -22.72 11.68 -6.10
CA PRO A 143 -21.80 12.11 -7.15
C PRO A 143 -22.20 13.47 -7.73
N ALA A 144 -21.26 14.40 -7.77
CA ALA A 144 -21.44 15.74 -8.29
C ALA A 144 -20.31 16.12 -9.27
N MET A 145 -20.35 17.35 -9.78
CA MET A 145 -19.29 17.88 -10.63
C MET A 145 -17.95 17.84 -9.90
N ALA A 146 -16.89 17.41 -10.61
CA ALA A 146 -15.52 17.28 -10.09
C ALA A 146 -15.36 16.26 -8.94
N GLN A 147 -16.21 15.23 -8.90
CA GLN A 147 -16.12 14.14 -7.90
C GLN A 147 -14.73 13.52 -7.85
N TYR A 148 -14.14 13.22 -9.01
CA TYR A 148 -12.81 12.60 -9.10
C TYR A 148 -11.75 13.46 -8.40
N GLU A 149 -11.70 14.75 -8.71
CA GLU A 149 -10.74 15.71 -8.16
C GLU A 149 -10.89 15.86 -6.64
N LEU A 150 -12.12 15.82 -6.17
CA LEU A 150 -12.42 15.92 -4.75
C LEU A 150 -11.99 14.64 -4.01
N LEU A 151 -12.30 13.46 -4.54
CA LEU A 151 -11.86 12.19 -3.98
C LEU A 151 -10.32 12.08 -3.97
N VAL A 152 -9.65 12.51 -5.03
CA VAL A 152 -8.18 12.58 -5.10
C VAL A 152 -7.63 13.54 -4.04
N SER A 153 -8.28 14.68 -3.81
CA SER A 153 -7.85 15.64 -2.80
C SER A 153 -7.96 15.07 -1.38
N TYR A 154 -9.06 14.41 -1.04
CA TYR A 154 -9.21 13.73 0.25
C TYR A 154 -8.21 12.59 0.42
N LEU A 155 -7.98 11.81 -0.62
CA LEU A 155 -6.96 10.76 -0.62
C LEU A 155 -5.55 11.33 -0.39
N LYS A 156 -5.19 12.43 -1.05
CA LYS A 156 -3.91 13.10 -0.83
C LYS A 156 -3.72 13.53 0.63
N ILE A 157 -4.74 14.15 1.23
CA ILE A 157 -4.67 14.57 2.64
C ILE A 157 -4.50 13.35 3.54
N PHE A 158 -5.23 12.26 3.28
CA PHE A 158 -5.11 11.01 4.02
C PHE A 158 -3.68 10.44 3.94
N LEU A 159 -3.12 10.34 2.73
CA LEU A 159 -1.77 9.85 2.48
C LEU A 159 -0.69 10.71 3.16
N ILE A 160 -0.82 12.03 3.10
CA ILE A 160 0.11 12.97 3.76
C ILE A 160 0.05 12.78 5.27
N THR A 161 -1.15 12.67 5.85
CA THR A 161 -1.33 12.44 7.29
C THR A 161 -0.68 11.13 7.73
N ALA A 162 -0.94 10.04 7.02
CA ALA A 162 -0.35 8.74 7.29
C ALA A 162 1.20 8.75 7.15
N SER A 163 1.73 9.42 6.11
CA SER A 163 3.18 9.55 5.89
C SER A 163 3.86 10.33 7.01
N ARG A 164 3.23 11.41 7.50
CA ARG A 164 3.74 12.19 8.64
C ARG A 164 3.79 11.36 9.92
N LEU A 165 2.72 10.60 10.20
CA LEU A 165 2.69 9.67 11.35
C LEU A 165 3.83 8.65 11.25
N LYS A 166 4.03 8.06 10.09
CA LYS A 166 5.10 7.07 9.90
C LYS A 166 6.50 7.68 10.08
N THR A 167 6.73 8.86 9.52
CA THR A 167 8.01 9.58 9.68
C THR A 167 8.28 9.94 11.13
N GLN A 168 7.26 10.32 11.91
CA GLN A 168 7.41 10.63 13.32
C GLN A 168 7.73 9.41 14.18
N GLN A 169 7.10 8.27 13.88
CA GLN A 169 7.28 7.02 14.64
C GLN A 169 8.53 6.25 14.21
N GLN A 170 8.97 6.44 12.97
CA GLN A 170 10.08 5.72 12.35
C GLN A 170 11.04 6.72 11.66
N PRO A 171 11.79 7.54 12.43
CA PRO A 171 12.62 8.59 11.86
C PRO A 171 13.70 8.09 10.89
N LEU A 172 14.26 6.90 11.13
CA LEU A 172 15.30 6.29 10.30
C LEU A 172 14.81 5.98 8.88
N ALA A 173 13.54 5.65 8.72
CA ALA A 173 12.94 5.42 7.38
C ALA A 173 12.93 6.70 6.52
N ALA A 174 12.88 7.88 7.16
CA ALA A 174 12.91 9.17 6.46
C ALA A 174 14.33 9.59 6.05
N GLU A 175 15.35 9.19 6.81
CA GLU A 175 16.76 9.48 6.49
C GLU A 175 17.32 8.51 5.44
N GLU A 176 16.97 7.24 5.51
CA GLU A 176 17.37 6.23 4.51
C GLU A 176 16.79 6.52 3.12
N VAL A 177 15.59 7.10 3.04
CA VAL A 177 14.97 7.53 1.77
C VAL A 177 15.74 8.67 1.11
N LYS A 178 16.47 9.52 1.87
CA LYS A 178 17.26 10.61 1.31
C LYS A 178 18.57 10.16 0.69
N ASP A 179 19.17 9.08 1.16
CA ASP A 179 20.51 8.65 0.75
C ASP A 179 20.58 7.27 0.07
N ASN A 180 19.56 6.44 0.16
CA ASN A 180 19.59 5.07 -0.36
C ASN A 180 18.77 4.92 -1.65
N LYS A 181 19.46 4.83 -2.78
CA LYS A 181 18.86 4.43 -4.07
C LYS A 181 18.30 3.00 -4.06
N GLU A 182 18.67 2.18 -3.08
CA GLU A 182 18.29 0.77 -2.99
C GLU A 182 16.77 0.53 -2.86
N PRO A 183 16.03 1.15 -1.93
CA PRO A 183 14.58 0.95 -1.81
C PRO A 183 13.80 1.35 -3.06
N PHE A 184 14.19 2.45 -3.69
CA PHE A 184 13.59 2.92 -4.93
C PHE A 184 13.84 1.97 -6.11
N ILE A 185 15.03 1.37 -6.18
CA ILE A 185 15.38 0.39 -7.20
C ILE A 185 14.59 -0.91 -7.02
N LEU A 186 14.37 -1.35 -5.78
CA LEU A 186 13.57 -2.54 -5.50
C LEU A 186 12.10 -2.35 -5.87
N GLN A 187 11.53 -1.18 -5.58
CA GLN A 187 10.18 -0.84 -6.01
C GLN A 187 10.09 -0.84 -7.54
N LYS A 188 11.04 -0.16 -8.22
CA LYS A 188 11.11 -0.18 -9.68
C LYS A 188 11.29 -1.59 -10.25
N LEU A 189 12.03 -2.47 -9.57
CA LEU A 189 12.17 -3.87 -9.97
C LEU A 189 10.83 -4.60 -9.88
N LYS A 190 10.10 -4.44 -8.79
CA LYS A 190 8.76 -5.03 -8.62
C LYS A 190 7.81 -4.56 -9.72
N ASP A 191 7.75 -3.26 -9.95
CA ASP A 191 6.91 -2.66 -11.00
C ASP A 191 7.30 -3.17 -12.39
N ALA A 192 8.61 -3.23 -12.70
CA ALA A 192 9.12 -3.75 -13.95
C ALA A 192 8.78 -5.24 -14.16
N ILE A 193 8.84 -6.05 -13.10
CA ILE A 193 8.44 -7.47 -13.16
C ILE A 193 6.93 -7.56 -13.44
N GLU A 194 6.10 -6.80 -12.73
CA GLU A 194 4.64 -6.81 -12.93
C GLU A 194 4.23 -6.41 -14.36
N GLU A 195 4.88 -5.41 -14.91
CA GLU A 195 4.57 -4.93 -16.27
C GLU A 195 5.06 -5.88 -17.37
N ASN A 196 6.15 -6.62 -17.11
CA ASN A 196 6.88 -7.33 -18.17
C ASN A 196 7.01 -8.85 -17.98
N PHE A 197 6.52 -9.45 -16.89
CA PHE A 197 6.71 -10.88 -16.58
C PHE A 197 6.23 -11.83 -17.68
N LYS A 198 5.28 -11.40 -18.54
CA LYS A 198 4.77 -12.19 -19.65
C LYS A 198 5.73 -12.24 -20.85
N THR A 199 6.62 -11.28 -20.99
CA THR A 199 7.47 -11.09 -22.16
C THR A 199 8.95 -11.08 -21.87
N LYS A 200 9.35 -10.77 -20.63
CA LYS A 200 10.74 -10.67 -20.18
C LYS A 200 11.02 -11.61 -19.02
N HIS A 201 11.98 -12.50 -19.20
CA HIS A 201 12.30 -13.53 -18.22
C HIS A 201 13.77 -13.53 -17.78
N SER A 202 14.61 -12.71 -18.44
CA SER A 202 16.04 -12.63 -18.15
C SER A 202 16.35 -11.56 -17.11
N PRO A 203 17.15 -11.86 -16.05
CA PRO A 203 17.64 -10.87 -15.11
C PRO A 203 18.36 -9.68 -15.75
N ASN A 204 19.04 -9.89 -16.88
CA ASN A 204 19.71 -8.82 -17.61
C ASN A 204 18.72 -7.77 -18.15
N GLU A 205 17.58 -8.19 -18.68
CA GLU A 205 16.57 -7.28 -19.20
C GLU A 205 16.07 -6.34 -18.12
N TYR A 206 15.86 -6.84 -16.89
CA TYR A 206 15.45 -6.01 -15.76
C TYR A 206 16.57 -5.10 -15.26
N ALA A 207 17.82 -5.56 -15.28
CA ALA A 207 18.97 -4.72 -14.94
C ALA A 207 19.12 -3.54 -15.92
N GLU A 208 18.96 -3.79 -17.24
CA GLU A 208 18.95 -2.75 -18.28
C GLU A 208 17.79 -1.77 -18.11
N MET A 209 16.58 -2.25 -17.86
CA MET A 209 15.39 -1.40 -17.60
C MET A 209 15.59 -0.48 -16.39
N LEU A 210 16.32 -0.95 -15.39
CA LEU A 210 16.62 -0.18 -14.17
C LEU A 210 17.88 0.68 -14.27
N TYR A 211 18.59 0.62 -15.42
CA TYR A 211 19.86 1.32 -15.65
C TYR A 211 20.94 1.02 -14.61
N ILE A 212 21.01 -0.23 -14.14
CA ILE A 212 22.03 -0.72 -13.20
C ILE A 212 22.69 -1.99 -13.72
N SER A 213 23.87 -2.34 -13.18
CA SER A 213 24.54 -3.60 -13.55
C SER A 213 23.80 -4.80 -12.94
N LEU A 214 23.81 -5.95 -13.64
CA LEU A 214 23.27 -7.21 -13.12
C LEU A 214 23.84 -7.57 -11.74
N LYS A 215 25.13 -7.30 -11.52
CA LYS A 215 25.82 -7.56 -10.25
C LYS A 215 25.24 -6.69 -9.11
N ALA A 216 24.95 -5.42 -9.39
CA ALA A 216 24.32 -4.52 -8.42
C ALA A 216 22.90 -4.98 -8.12
N LEU A 217 22.11 -5.31 -9.15
CA LEU A 217 20.75 -5.82 -8.99
C LEU A 217 20.72 -7.14 -8.20
N ALA A 218 21.62 -8.08 -8.49
CA ALA A 218 21.73 -9.34 -7.76
C ALA A 218 22.14 -9.15 -6.29
N LYS A 219 23.04 -8.21 -5.99
CA LYS A 219 23.41 -7.87 -4.62
C LYS A 219 22.21 -7.31 -3.85
N ILE A 220 21.49 -6.38 -4.45
CA ILE A 220 20.30 -5.73 -3.84
C ILE A 220 19.21 -6.76 -3.58
N THR A 221 18.84 -7.58 -4.56
CA THR A 221 17.79 -8.61 -4.41
C THR A 221 18.16 -9.66 -3.37
N LYS A 222 19.42 -10.05 -3.31
CA LYS A 222 19.90 -11.02 -2.32
C LYS A 222 19.91 -10.44 -0.90
N SER A 223 20.33 -9.18 -0.73
CA SER A 223 20.34 -8.54 0.59
C SER A 223 18.95 -8.27 1.15
N HIS A 224 17.96 -7.96 0.29
CA HIS A 224 16.62 -7.56 0.73
C HIS A 224 15.60 -8.70 0.71
N PHE A 225 15.63 -9.56 -0.30
CA PHE A 225 14.66 -10.64 -0.45
C PHE A 225 15.24 -12.02 -0.10
N ASN A 226 16.54 -12.11 0.14
CA ASN A 226 17.27 -13.39 0.24
C ASN A 226 17.01 -14.33 -0.95
N LYS A 227 16.66 -13.77 -2.11
CA LYS A 227 16.31 -14.48 -3.34
C LYS A 227 17.13 -13.95 -4.51
N THR A 228 17.25 -14.78 -5.55
CA THR A 228 17.81 -14.34 -6.83
C THR A 228 16.75 -13.62 -7.65
N ILE A 229 17.18 -12.79 -8.60
CA ILE A 229 16.27 -12.10 -9.53
C ILE A 229 15.44 -13.12 -10.33
N SER A 230 16.09 -14.20 -10.78
CA SER A 230 15.40 -15.29 -11.50
C SER A 230 14.28 -15.90 -10.66
N ASN A 231 14.49 -16.08 -9.35
CA ASN A 231 13.44 -16.58 -8.45
C ASN A 231 12.27 -15.61 -8.34
N LEU A 232 12.55 -14.30 -8.24
CA LEU A 232 11.50 -13.27 -8.18
C LEU A 232 10.66 -13.24 -9.46
N ILE A 233 11.30 -13.36 -10.63
CA ILE A 233 10.62 -13.42 -11.93
C ILE A 233 9.77 -14.71 -12.01
N ASN A 234 10.37 -15.87 -11.69
CA ASN A 234 9.68 -17.15 -11.78
C ASN A 234 8.46 -17.24 -10.85
N GLU A 235 8.56 -16.70 -9.63
CA GLU A 235 7.42 -16.64 -8.70
C GLU A 235 6.23 -15.82 -9.21
N ARG A 236 6.47 -14.98 -10.20
CA ARG A 236 5.41 -14.19 -10.82
C ARG A 236 4.84 -14.86 -12.07
N VAL A 237 5.63 -15.69 -12.76
CA VAL A 237 5.22 -16.42 -13.99
C VAL A 237 4.36 -17.65 -13.65
N VAL A 238 4.57 -18.27 -12.47
CA VAL A 238 3.79 -19.42 -11.97
C VAL A 238 2.54 -18.93 -11.25
#